data_de4363fbd2a41208346fd2a644ad7466
#
_entry.id   de4363fbd2a41208346fd2a644ad7466
#
_cell.length_a   1.000
_cell.length_b   1.000
_cell.length_c   1.000
_cell.angle_alpha   90.00
_cell.angle_beta   90.00
_cell.angle_gamma   90.00
#
_symmetry.space_group_name_H-M   'P 1'
#
loop_
_entity.id
_entity.type
_entity.pdbx_description
1 polymer ?
#
loop_
_entity_poly.entity_id
_entity_poly.type
_entity_poly.pdbx_seq_one_letter_code
_entity_poly.pdbx_strand_id
1 'polypeptide(L)'
;MSADQSTVSQYRPTGTLDPASALSPYAGAWTPKLAAHLLRRAGFGGSSAEIESASAAGMHAAVDKLLNFGPDLLPQSPDADLSYGRGTPPGQIRAANIAMQLWFLNRLLQTANPLQERMVAFWSNHFTSAVGGGATPTMLVNQYDLFRRFALGKFGDLTHEVARDPAMLQREPIRGAVTPAATNGRSVPLWTDDYSDLIRILR
;
A
#
# COMPACT_ATOMS: atom_id res chain seq x y z
N MET A 1 25.10 -2.73 -38.95
CA MET A 1 23.71 -2.28 -38.74
C MET A 1 23.65 -1.74 -37.31
N SER A 2 23.74 -0.41 -37.22
CA SER A 2 23.77 0.31 -35.93
C SER A 2 22.35 0.63 -35.58
N ALA A 3 21.87 0.15 -34.41
CA ALA A 3 20.54 0.44 -33.92
C ALA A 3 20.51 1.87 -33.35
N ASP A 4 19.65 2.68 -33.93
CA ASP A 4 19.36 4.04 -33.53
C ASP A 4 18.73 4.06 -32.11
N GLN A 5 19.49 4.57 -31.12
CA GLN A 5 19.08 4.74 -29.74
C GLN A 5 18.54 6.16 -29.42
N SER A 6 18.07 6.88 -30.42
CA SER A 6 17.64 8.27 -30.23
C SER A 6 16.14 8.45 -30.34
N THR A 7 15.34 8.09 -29.32
CA THR A 7 14.07 8.79 -29.00
C THR A 7 13.46 8.33 -27.70
N VAL A 8 14.21 8.34 -26.61
CA VAL A 8 13.55 8.53 -25.31
C VAL A 8 13.37 10.03 -25.14
N SER A 9 12.19 10.53 -25.48
CA SER A 9 11.80 11.90 -25.21
C SER A 9 11.94 12.17 -23.72
N GLN A 10 13.03 12.82 -23.32
CA GLN A 10 13.19 13.34 -21.97
C GLN A 10 12.19 14.48 -21.80
N TYR A 11 11.01 14.14 -21.28
CA TYR A 11 10.08 15.15 -20.75
C TYR A 11 10.78 15.85 -19.58
N ARG A 12 11.42 16.98 -19.87
CA ARG A 12 11.93 17.91 -18.87
C ARG A 12 10.85 18.97 -18.67
N PRO A 13 10.18 19.04 -17.53
CA PRO A 13 9.26 20.15 -17.26
C PRO A 13 10.07 21.45 -17.25
N THR A 14 9.81 22.33 -18.22
CA THR A 14 10.44 23.64 -18.35
C THR A 14 9.64 24.68 -17.55
N GLY A 15 9.51 24.52 -16.25
CA GLY A 15 8.86 25.48 -15.38
C GLY A 15 9.03 25.09 -13.92
N THR A 16 9.25 26.09 -13.07
CA THR A 16 9.14 25.93 -11.62
C THR A 16 7.67 25.62 -11.32
N LEU A 17 7.36 24.38 -10.93
CA LEU A 17 6.03 24.00 -10.47
C LEU A 17 5.78 24.77 -9.18
N ASP A 18 4.86 25.72 -9.21
CA ASP A 18 4.32 26.34 -8.00
C ASP A 18 3.50 25.27 -7.26
N PRO A 19 3.88 24.88 -6.02
CA PRO A 19 3.15 23.88 -5.26
C PRO A 19 1.67 24.22 -5.06
N ALA A 20 1.32 25.51 -4.96
CA ALA A 20 -0.05 25.97 -4.82
C ALA A 20 -0.88 25.68 -6.08
N SER A 21 -0.29 25.90 -7.26
CA SER A 21 -0.96 25.60 -8.53
C SER A 21 -1.08 24.10 -8.81
N ALA A 22 -0.12 23.29 -8.31
CA ALA A 22 -0.13 21.84 -8.45
C ALA A 22 -1.30 21.18 -7.68
N LEU A 23 -1.81 21.83 -6.64
CA LEU A 23 -2.95 21.40 -5.83
C LEU A 23 -4.30 21.97 -6.30
N SER A 24 -4.29 22.82 -7.33
CA SER A 24 -5.53 23.38 -7.87
C SER A 24 -6.39 22.29 -8.53
N PRO A 25 -7.72 22.29 -8.29
CA PRO A 25 -8.61 21.36 -8.97
C PRO A 25 -8.51 21.48 -10.49
N TYR A 26 -8.58 20.36 -11.18
CA TYR A 26 -8.62 20.37 -12.65
C TYR A 26 -9.89 21.06 -13.15
N ALA A 27 -9.72 22.08 -13.98
CA ALA A 27 -10.81 22.90 -14.52
C ALA A 27 -11.06 22.69 -16.04
N GLY A 28 -10.37 21.73 -16.66
CA GLY A 28 -10.53 21.44 -18.08
C GLY A 28 -11.72 20.53 -18.39
N ALA A 29 -11.92 20.24 -19.68
CA ALA A 29 -13.01 19.38 -20.13
C ALA A 29 -12.84 17.93 -19.63
N TRP A 30 -13.90 17.37 -19.02
CA TRP A 30 -13.94 15.98 -18.63
C TRP A 30 -14.21 15.08 -19.83
N THR A 31 -13.37 14.08 -20.06
CA THR A 31 -13.42 13.21 -21.23
C THR A 31 -13.25 11.73 -20.83
N PRO A 32 -13.67 10.76 -21.67
CA PRO A 32 -13.43 9.33 -21.41
C PRO A 32 -11.94 9.01 -21.16
N LYS A 33 -11.02 9.72 -21.82
CA LYS A 33 -9.59 9.55 -21.60
C LYS A 33 -9.18 9.92 -20.18
N LEU A 34 -9.76 11.00 -19.62
CA LEU A 34 -9.50 11.44 -18.25
C LEU A 34 -10.20 10.55 -17.23
N ALA A 35 -11.41 10.07 -17.52
CA ALA A 35 -12.07 9.05 -16.71
C ALA A 35 -11.22 7.77 -16.61
N ALA A 36 -10.71 7.28 -17.74
CA ALA A 36 -9.80 6.14 -17.77
C ALA A 36 -8.48 6.42 -17.01
N HIS A 37 -7.98 7.65 -17.08
CA HIS A 37 -6.79 8.05 -16.30
C HIS A 37 -7.08 8.02 -14.80
N LEU A 38 -8.21 8.58 -14.36
CA LEU A 38 -8.62 8.57 -12.95
C LEU A 38 -8.73 7.13 -12.43
N LEU A 39 -9.44 6.24 -13.14
CA LEU A 39 -9.62 4.86 -12.72
C LEU A 39 -8.30 4.06 -12.64
N ARG A 40 -7.35 4.37 -13.51
CA ARG A 40 -6.00 3.76 -13.44
C ARG A 40 -5.16 4.30 -12.28
N ARG A 41 -5.31 5.58 -11.94
CA ARG A 41 -4.50 6.22 -10.87
C ARG A 41 -5.07 5.93 -9.49
N ALA A 42 -6.37 6.01 -9.35
CA ALA A 42 -7.07 5.81 -8.08
C ALA A 42 -7.47 4.35 -7.81
N GLY A 43 -7.37 3.48 -8.81
CA GLY A 43 -7.66 2.05 -8.70
C GLY A 43 -6.70 1.20 -9.52
N PHE A 44 -7.22 0.14 -10.10
CA PHE A 44 -6.47 -0.85 -10.89
C PHE A 44 -6.85 -0.81 -12.38
N GLY A 45 -7.52 0.25 -12.83
CA GLY A 45 -8.07 0.42 -14.14
C GLY A 45 -9.59 0.33 -14.14
N GLY A 46 -10.17 0.23 -15.32
CA GLY A 46 -11.62 0.06 -15.50
C GLY A 46 -11.91 -0.55 -16.86
N SER A 47 -12.99 -1.31 -16.96
CA SER A 47 -13.57 -1.78 -18.22
C SER A 47 -14.09 -0.61 -19.06
N SER A 48 -14.36 -0.83 -20.33
CA SER A 48 -14.96 0.20 -21.20
C SER A 48 -16.26 0.74 -20.62
N ALA A 49 -17.11 -0.13 -20.07
CA ALA A 49 -18.38 0.26 -19.46
C ALA A 49 -18.18 1.15 -18.21
N GLU A 50 -17.20 0.85 -17.38
CA GLU A 50 -16.87 1.68 -16.21
C GLU A 50 -16.30 3.03 -16.61
N ILE A 51 -15.45 3.08 -17.64
CA ILE A 51 -14.89 4.33 -18.17
C ILE A 51 -16.02 5.20 -18.74
N GLU A 52 -16.93 4.62 -19.52
CA GLU A 52 -18.09 5.32 -20.08
C GLU A 52 -19.01 5.85 -18.99
N SER A 53 -19.32 5.01 -18.00
CA SER A 53 -20.11 5.39 -16.82
C SER A 53 -19.49 6.54 -16.05
N ALA A 54 -18.19 6.47 -15.75
CA ALA A 54 -17.46 7.53 -15.04
C ALA A 54 -17.38 8.82 -15.89
N SER A 55 -17.25 8.69 -17.21
CA SER A 55 -17.25 9.83 -18.12
C SER A 55 -18.61 10.53 -18.16
N ALA A 56 -19.68 9.76 -18.25
CA ALA A 56 -21.06 10.26 -18.29
C ALA A 56 -21.51 10.90 -16.97
N ALA A 57 -21.06 10.35 -15.83
CA ALA A 57 -21.36 10.86 -14.49
C ALA A 57 -20.71 12.24 -14.20
N GLY A 58 -19.65 12.59 -14.92
CA GLY A 58 -18.88 13.80 -14.68
C GLY A 58 -17.76 13.60 -13.63
N MET A 59 -16.80 14.53 -13.63
CA MET A 59 -15.58 14.42 -12.84
C MET A 59 -15.85 14.31 -11.33
N HIS A 60 -16.68 15.22 -10.78
CA HIS A 60 -16.96 15.24 -9.34
C HIS A 60 -17.63 13.94 -8.88
N ALA A 61 -18.66 13.48 -9.59
CA ALA A 61 -19.34 12.24 -9.23
C ALA A 61 -18.43 11.00 -9.35
N ALA A 62 -17.52 10.98 -10.33
CA ALA A 62 -16.54 9.90 -10.48
C ALA A 62 -15.52 9.91 -9.32
N VAL A 63 -15.07 11.08 -8.86
CA VAL A 63 -14.18 11.21 -7.71
C VAL A 63 -14.90 10.85 -6.42
N ASP A 64 -16.12 11.37 -6.20
CA ASP A 64 -16.91 11.08 -5.01
C ASP A 64 -17.19 9.59 -4.84
N LYS A 65 -17.48 8.90 -5.96
CA LYS A 65 -17.64 7.44 -5.94
C LYS A 65 -16.39 6.69 -5.47
N LEU A 66 -15.20 7.19 -5.80
CA LEU A 66 -13.94 6.59 -5.36
C LEU A 66 -13.61 6.90 -3.90
N LEU A 67 -14.00 8.07 -3.39
CA LEU A 67 -13.72 8.51 -2.02
C LEU A 67 -14.73 7.95 -1.00
N ASN A 68 -15.97 7.71 -1.40
CA ASN A 68 -17.02 7.18 -0.53
C ASN A 68 -17.06 5.65 -0.62
N PHE A 69 -16.32 5.00 0.26
CA PHE A 69 -16.26 3.54 0.29
C PHE A 69 -17.63 2.94 0.64
N GLY A 70 -18.08 2.01 -0.20
CA GLY A 70 -19.23 1.17 0.08
C GLY A 70 -18.90 0.01 1.03
N PRO A 71 -19.89 -0.82 1.37
CA PRO A 71 -19.66 -2.02 2.16
C PRO A 71 -18.61 -2.93 1.51
N ASP A 72 -17.68 -3.40 2.31
CA ASP A 72 -16.72 -4.41 1.88
C ASP A 72 -17.32 -5.81 2.08
N LEU A 73 -17.72 -6.44 0.98
CA LEU A 73 -18.35 -7.76 0.96
C LEU A 73 -17.36 -8.90 0.73
N LEU A 74 -16.08 -8.60 0.53
CA LEU A 74 -15.05 -9.61 0.33
C LEU A 74 -14.61 -10.22 1.67
N PRO A 75 -14.16 -11.49 1.67
CA PRO A 75 -13.62 -12.13 2.87
C PRO A 75 -12.50 -11.31 3.50
N GLN A 76 -12.57 -11.08 4.81
CA GLN A 76 -11.57 -10.29 5.54
C GLN A 76 -10.25 -11.04 5.76
N SER A 77 -10.27 -12.37 5.63
CA SER A 77 -9.09 -13.24 5.67
C SER A 77 -9.22 -14.36 4.65
N PRO A 78 -8.13 -15.03 4.26
CA PRO A 78 -8.21 -16.26 3.50
C PRO A 78 -9.01 -17.33 4.22
N ASP A 79 -9.74 -18.16 3.46
CA ASP A 79 -10.35 -19.39 3.97
C ASP A 79 -9.27 -20.51 4.01
N ALA A 80 -8.31 -20.34 4.92
CA ALA A 80 -7.20 -21.26 5.11
C ALA A 80 -6.59 -21.07 6.49
N ASP A 81 -5.97 -22.11 7.02
CA ASP A 81 -5.15 -22.00 8.24
C ASP A 81 -3.86 -21.24 7.92
N LEU A 82 -3.78 -20.01 8.42
CA LEU A 82 -2.61 -19.14 8.27
C LEU A 82 -1.63 -19.25 9.45
N SER A 83 -1.99 -20.01 10.49
CA SER A 83 -1.17 -20.13 11.67
C SER A 83 -0.01 -21.09 11.43
N TYR A 84 1.18 -20.64 11.80
CA TYR A 84 2.32 -21.54 11.92
C TYR A 84 3.33 -21.01 12.95
N GLY A 85 4.11 -21.93 13.50
CA GLY A 85 5.12 -21.64 14.51
C GLY A 85 6.30 -22.58 14.42
N ARG A 86 7.02 -22.67 15.54
CA ARG A 86 8.16 -23.58 15.63
C ARG A 86 7.69 -25.04 15.41
N GLY A 87 8.27 -25.72 14.44
CA GLY A 87 7.95 -27.13 14.13
C GLY A 87 6.86 -27.33 13.07
N THR A 88 6.25 -26.27 12.55
CA THR A 88 5.30 -26.39 11.42
C THR A 88 6.00 -26.93 10.17
N PRO A 89 5.43 -27.96 9.50
CA PRO A 89 6.01 -28.52 8.29
C PRO A 89 6.17 -27.47 7.18
N PRO A 90 7.26 -27.48 6.40
CA PRO A 90 7.50 -26.51 5.32
C PRO A 90 6.38 -26.43 4.28
N GLY A 91 5.71 -27.54 4.00
CA GLY A 91 4.57 -27.60 3.08
C GLY A 91 3.37 -26.78 3.59
N GLN A 92 3.08 -26.83 4.88
CA GLN A 92 2.01 -26.05 5.50
C GLN A 92 2.35 -24.56 5.51
N ILE A 93 3.60 -24.20 5.83
CA ILE A 93 4.09 -22.82 5.75
C ILE A 93 3.90 -22.25 4.33
N ARG A 94 4.30 -23.03 3.33
CA ARG A 94 4.15 -22.63 1.93
C ARG A 94 2.68 -22.48 1.53
N ALA A 95 1.80 -23.38 1.94
CA ALA A 95 0.38 -23.31 1.65
C ALA A 95 -0.26 -22.06 2.27
N ALA A 96 0.03 -21.74 3.53
CA ALA A 96 -0.45 -20.55 4.21
C ALA A 96 0.00 -19.26 3.49
N ASN A 97 1.26 -19.20 3.05
CA ASN A 97 1.79 -18.05 2.32
C ASN A 97 1.10 -17.87 0.96
N ILE A 98 0.88 -18.94 0.23
CA ILE A 98 0.17 -18.89 -1.07
C ILE A 98 -1.28 -18.46 -0.85
N ALA A 99 -1.96 -19.02 0.15
CA ALA A 99 -3.35 -18.65 0.45
C ALA A 99 -3.49 -17.15 0.76
N MET A 100 -2.61 -16.59 1.57
CA MET A 100 -2.58 -15.15 1.87
C MET A 100 -2.32 -14.31 0.61
N GLN A 101 -1.36 -14.69 -0.23
CA GLN A 101 -1.05 -13.97 -1.46
C GLN A 101 -2.21 -13.98 -2.46
N LEU A 102 -2.85 -15.14 -2.65
CA LEU A 102 -4.01 -15.29 -3.53
C LEU A 102 -5.21 -14.50 -3.01
N TRP A 103 -5.45 -14.53 -1.69
CA TRP A 103 -6.50 -13.73 -1.07
C TRP A 103 -6.26 -12.23 -1.31
N PHE A 104 -5.04 -11.74 -1.08
CA PHE A 104 -4.72 -10.32 -1.30
C PHE A 104 -4.90 -9.93 -2.77
N LEU A 105 -4.39 -10.74 -3.70
CA LEU A 105 -4.58 -10.50 -5.13
C LEU A 105 -6.06 -10.50 -5.54
N ASN A 106 -6.84 -11.45 -5.01
CA ASN A 106 -8.28 -11.52 -5.26
C ASN A 106 -9.01 -10.26 -4.79
N ARG A 107 -8.63 -9.72 -3.63
CA ARG A 107 -9.17 -8.45 -3.13
C ARG A 107 -8.88 -7.30 -4.08
N LEU A 108 -7.65 -7.18 -4.60
CA LEU A 108 -7.28 -6.13 -5.56
C LEU A 108 -8.10 -6.22 -6.85
N LEU A 109 -8.46 -7.45 -7.28
CA LEU A 109 -9.18 -7.67 -8.53
C LEU A 109 -10.71 -7.53 -8.40
N GLN A 110 -11.28 -7.82 -7.23
CA GLN A 110 -12.73 -7.93 -7.04
C GLN A 110 -13.33 -6.85 -6.15
N THR A 111 -12.52 -5.96 -5.59
CA THR A 111 -13.00 -4.94 -4.67
C THR A 111 -14.00 -3.98 -5.31
N ALA A 112 -15.07 -3.66 -4.57
CA ALA A 112 -15.97 -2.55 -4.91
C ALA A 112 -15.37 -1.18 -4.53
N ASN A 113 -14.30 -1.16 -3.72
CA ASN A 113 -13.61 0.03 -3.22
C ASN A 113 -12.17 0.12 -3.76
N PRO A 114 -11.96 0.35 -5.07
CA PRO A 114 -10.64 0.23 -5.69
C PRO A 114 -9.60 1.22 -5.14
N LEU A 115 -10.00 2.42 -4.74
CA LEU A 115 -9.09 3.39 -4.13
C LEU A 115 -8.60 2.90 -2.75
N GLN A 116 -9.48 2.30 -1.95
CA GLN A 116 -9.11 1.76 -0.64
C GLN A 116 -8.05 0.68 -0.79
N GLU A 117 -8.26 -0.31 -1.65
CA GLU A 117 -7.29 -1.38 -1.89
C GLU A 117 -6.01 -0.87 -2.58
N ARG A 118 -6.12 0.18 -3.43
CA ARG A 118 -4.95 0.87 -3.99
C ARG A 118 -4.08 1.49 -2.91
N MET A 119 -4.69 2.07 -1.88
CA MET A 119 -3.97 2.63 -0.73
C MET A 119 -3.37 1.52 0.15
N VAL A 120 -4.06 0.38 0.32
CA VAL A 120 -3.46 -0.80 0.99
C VAL A 120 -2.20 -1.26 0.26
N ALA A 121 -2.26 -1.39 -1.07
CA ALA A 121 -1.09 -1.76 -1.87
C ALA A 121 0.03 -0.72 -1.79
N PHE A 122 -0.30 0.57 -1.74
CA PHE A 122 0.66 1.65 -1.56
C PHE A 122 1.35 1.58 -0.19
N TRP A 123 0.57 1.46 0.88
CA TRP A 123 1.11 1.41 2.25
C TRP A 123 1.89 0.13 2.52
N SER A 124 1.48 -1.01 1.97
CA SER A 124 2.23 -2.26 2.09
C SER A 124 3.59 -2.21 1.38
N ASN A 125 3.71 -1.42 0.32
CA ASN A 125 4.98 -1.17 -0.35
C ASN A 125 5.85 -0.13 0.39
N HIS A 126 5.23 0.81 1.09
CA HIS A 126 5.92 1.84 1.87
C HIS A 126 6.41 1.29 3.22
N PHE A 127 5.51 0.66 3.99
CA PHE A 127 5.82 -0.02 5.25
C PHE A 127 6.06 -1.51 5.01
N THR A 128 7.18 -1.82 4.36
CA THR A 128 7.45 -3.16 3.86
C THR A 128 7.61 -4.18 4.99
N SER A 129 6.72 -5.17 5.04
CA SER A 129 6.83 -6.38 5.85
C SER A 129 6.79 -7.61 4.95
N ALA A 130 7.48 -8.68 5.33
CA ALA A 130 7.55 -9.88 4.52
C ALA A 130 7.54 -11.14 5.38
N VAL A 131 6.90 -12.18 4.85
CA VAL A 131 6.88 -13.50 5.48
C VAL A 131 8.29 -14.05 5.71
N GLY A 132 9.23 -13.86 4.78
CA GLY A 132 10.63 -14.23 4.96
C GLY A 132 11.38 -13.44 6.04
N GLY A 133 10.85 -12.28 6.44
CA GLY A 133 11.41 -11.39 7.46
C GLY A 133 10.91 -11.68 8.89
N GLY A 134 10.28 -12.83 9.13
CA GLY A 134 9.77 -13.23 10.45
C GLY A 134 8.29 -12.94 10.68
N ALA A 135 7.63 -12.16 9.84
CA ALA A 135 6.19 -11.98 9.89
C ALA A 135 5.46 -13.26 9.42
N THR A 136 4.35 -13.58 10.06
CA THR A 136 3.46 -14.67 9.62
C THR A 136 2.41 -14.14 8.65
N PRO A 137 1.75 -15.00 7.83
CA PRO A 137 0.63 -14.60 6.99
C PRO A 137 -0.50 -13.93 7.77
N THR A 138 -0.82 -14.42 8.97
CA THR A 138 -1.82 -13.80 9.86
C THR A 138 -1.44 -12.37 10.22
N MET A 139 -0.17 -12.12 10.54
CA MET A 139 0.30 -10.76 10.84
C MET A 139 0.17 -9.84 9.62
N LEU A 140 0.46 -10.34 8.41
CA LEU A 140 0.33 -9.54 7.20
C LEU A 140 -1.14 -9.27 6.83
N VAL A 141 -2.05 -10.22 7.03
CA VAL A 141 -3.49 -9.99 6.85
C VAL A 141 -3.97 -8.89 7.79
N ASN A 142 -3.59 -8.93 9.07
CA ASN A 142 -3.93 -7.89 10.05
C ASN A 142 -3.31 -6.53 9.67
N GLN A 143 -2.09 -6.51 9.14
CA GLN A 143 -1.46 -5.29 8.66
C GLN A 143 -2.17 -4.70 7.43
N TYR A 144 -2.65 -5.54 6.50
CA TYR A 144 -3.47 -5.06 5.37
C TYR A 144 -4.81 -4.49 5.85
N ASP A 145 -5.42 -5.05 6.89
CA ASP A 145 -6.61 -4.48 7.52
C ASP A 145 -6.33 -3.15 8.22
N LEU A 146 -5.18 -3.02 8.86
CA LEU A 146 -4.70 -1.75 9.39
C LEU A 146 -4.63 -0.70 8.28
N PHE A 147 -3.93 -0.98 7.18
CA PHE A 147 -3.81 -0.07 6.05
C PHE A 147 -5.17 0.28 5.44
N ARG A 148 -6.12 -0.65 5.42
CA ARG A 148 -7.48 -0.45 4.90
C ARG A 148 -8.27 0.53 5.77
N ARG A 149 -8.17 0.42 7.08
CA ARG A 149 -8.80 1.35 8.03
C ARG A 149 -8.26 2.78 7.89
N PHE A 150 -6.99 2.92 7.55
CA PHE A 150 -6.33 4.23 7.39
C PHE A 150 -6.13 4.65 5.93
N ALA A 151 -6.80 4.01 4.97
CA ALA A 151 -6.62 4.25 3.54
C ALA A 151 -6.74 5.73 3.15
N LEU A 152 -7.71 6.45 3.73
CA LEU A 152 -7.92 7.89 3.58
C LEU A 152 -7.79 8.64 4.92
N GLY A 153 -7.18 8.00 5.92
CA GLY A 153 -6.99 8.57 7.25
C GLY A 153 -5.80 9.52 7.34
N LYS A 154 -5.55 9.99 8.54
CA LYS A 154 -4.39 10.85 8.82
C LYS A 154 -3.12 10.02 8.86
N PHE A 155 -2.08 10.51 8.18
CA PHE A 155 -0.78 9.83 8.13
C PHE A 155 -0.15 9.64 9.52
N GLY A 156 -0.27 10.62 10.42
CA GLY A 156 0.23 10.49 11.79
C GLY A 156 -0.41 9.34 12.55
N ASP A 157 -1.74 9.16 12.45
CA ASP A 157 -2.46 8.08 13.11
C ASP A 157 -2.04 6.72 12.51
N LEU A 158 -1.94 6.63 11.17
CA LEU A 158 -1.42 5.44 10.51
C LEU A 158 -0.02 5.07 11.00
N THR A 159 0.89 6.04 11.08
CA THR A 159 2.27 5.81 11.51
C THR A 159 2.35 5.29 12.95
N HIS A 160 1.53 5.84 13.85
CA HIS A 160 1.42 5.37 15.23
C HIS A 160 0.97 3.90 15.31
N GLU A 161 -0.01 3.51 14.52
CA GLU A 161 -0.51 2.13 14.51
C GLU A 161 0.48 1.16 13.85
N VAL A 162 1.13 1.58 12.77
CA VAL A 162 2.16 0.78 12.09
C VAL A 162 3.37 0.55 13.00
N ALA A 163 3.77 1.54 13.81
CA ALA A 163 4.87 1.37 14.76
C ALA A 163 4.60 0.30 15.84
N ARG A 164 3.34 -0.06 16.06
CA ARG A 164 2.91 -1.10 17.01
C ARG A 164 2.52 -2.41 16.33
N ASP A 165 2.48 -2.42 15.00
CA ASP A 165 2.04 -3.56 14.23
C ASP A 165 3.01 -4.75 14.37
N PRO A 166 2.52 -5.97 14.72
CA PRO A 166 3.37 -7.13 14.90
C PRO A 166 4.19 -7.53 13.68
N ALA A 167 3.65 -7.36 12.45
CA ALA A 167 4.38 -7.67 11.23
C ALA A 167 5.58 -6.72 11.03
N MET A 168 5.41 -5.46 11.41
CA MET A 168 6.47 -4.45 11.34
C MET A 168 7.56 -4.72 12.38
N LEU A 169 7.18 -5.12 13.59
CA LEU A 169 8.11 -5.42 14.68
C LEU A 169 8.93 -6.71 14.46
N GLN A 170 8.49 -7.61 13.55
CA GLN A 170 9.20 -8.84 13.21
C GLN A 170 10.25 -8.67 12.09
N ARG A 171 10.44 -7.47 11.57
CA ARG A 171 11.39 -7.21 10.48
C ARG A 171 12.81 -7.59 10.88
N GLU A 172 13.45 -8.51 10.16
CA GLU A 172 14.78 -9.07 10.45
C GLU A 172 15.93 -8.04 10.61
N PRO A 173 16.01 -6.92 9.87
CA PRO A 173 17.08 -5.94 10.09
C PRO A 173 17.13 -5.41 11.53
N ILE A 174 15.99 -5.39 12.21
CA ILE A 174 15.90 -4.97 13.61
C ILE A 174 16.46 -6.05 14.55
N ARG A 175 16.30 -7.33 14.22
CA ARG A 175 16.89 -8.45 14.98
C ARG A 175 18.40 -8.55 14.84
N GLY A 176 18.93 -8.29 13.64
CA GLY A 176 20.38 -8.34 13.37
C GLY A 176 21.16 -7.15 13.92
N ALA A 177 20.50 -6.00 14.14
CA ALA A 177 21.13 -4.80 14.69
C ALA A 177 21.33 -4.86 16.22
N VAL A 178 20.72 -5.83 16.91
CA VAL A 178 20.90 -6.07 18.36
C VAL A 178 21.90 -7.20 18.58
N THR A 179 23.08 -7.16 17.95
CA THR A 179 24.21 -7.97 18.41
C THR A 179 25.01 -7.15 19.42
N PRO A 180 25.24 -7.66 20.64
CA PRO A 180 25.98 -6.96 21.70
C PRO A 180 27.40 -6.53 21.33
N ALA A 181 27.95 -7.05 20.24
CA ALA A 181 29.30 -6.77 19.77
C ALA A 181 29.48 -5.39 19.11
N ALA A 182 28.41 -4.74 18.64
CA ALA A 182 28.51 -3.47 17.92
C ALA A 182 28.29 -2.21 18.80
N THR A 183 27.92 -2.36 20.07
CA THR A 183 27.44 -1.26 20.89
C THR A 183 28.27 -0.97 22.16
N ASN A 184 29.50 -1.49 22.28
CA ASN A 184 30.33 -1.30 23.50
C ASN A 184 29.54 -1.53 24.81
N GLY A 185 28.69 -2.54 24.84
CA GLY A 185 27.91 -2.92 26.01
C GLY A 185 26.63 -2.09 26.26
N ARG A 186 26.23 -1.20 25.35
CA ARG A 186 24.94 -0.52 25.40
C ARG A 186 23.96 -1.18 24.43
N SER A 187 23.03 -1.95 24.98
CA SER A 187 21.87 -2.43 24.23
C SER A 187 20.88 -1.28 24.03
N VAL A 188 21.06 -0.49 22.98
CA VAL A 188 20.02 0.43 22.53
C VAL A 188 19.26 -0.27 21.41
N PRO A 189 17.95 -0.53 21.54
CA PRO A 189 17.17 -1.04 20.44
C PRO A 189 17.15 0.04 19.34
N LEU A 190 17.76 -0.24 18.19
CA LEU A 190 17.85 0.69 17.04
C LEU A 190 16.49 1.17 16.53
N TRP A 191 15.41 0.44 16.83
CA TRP A 191 14.05 0.83 16.44
C TRP A 191 13.42 1.93 17.31
N THR A 192 13.93 2.19 18.53
CA THR A 192 13.44 3.30 19.36
C THR A 192 13.89 4.66 18.85
N ASP A 193 15.04 4.75 18.18
CA ASP A 193 15.59 6.02 17.72
C ASP A 193 15.02 6.44 16.38
N ASP A 194 14.89 5.53 15.40
CA ASP A 194 14.35 5.84 14.07
C ASP A 194 12.85 6.18 14.08
N TYR A 195 12.06 5.54 14.94
CA TYR A 195 10.62 5.81 15.04
C TYR A 195 10.29 6.90 16.06
N SER A 196 11.12 7.10 17.09
CA SER A 196 10.98 8.22 18.03
C SER A 196 11.20 9.55 17.33
N ASP A 197 12.14 9.62 16.38
CA ASP A 197 12.38 10.81 15.59
C ASP A 197 11.24 11.05 14.59
N LEU A 198 10.67 10.02 14.01
CA LEU A 198 9.48 10.12 13.17
C LEU A 198 8.25 10.60 13.98
N ILE A 199 8.07 10.10 15.19
CA ILE A 199 7.02 10.53 16.13
C ILE A 199 7.29 11.95 16.64
N ARG A 200 8.56 12.37 16.79
CA ARG A 200 8.94 13.75 17.15
C ARG A 200 8.67 14.77 16.06
N ILE A 201 8.85 14.39 14.80
CA ILE A 201 8.58 15.25 13.63
C ILE A 201 7.07 15.43 13.42
N LEU A 202 6.24 14.50 13.91
CA LEU A 202 4.78 14.50 13.73
C LEU A 202 4.01 15.12 14.93
N ARG A 203 4.70 15.62 15.95
CA ARG A 203 4.18 16.43 17.06
C ARG A 203 4.36 17.93 16.80
#